data_2fa285d41a6269283368035fac5be7bf
#
_entry.id   2fa285d41a6269283368035fac5be7bf
#
_cell.length_a   1.000
_cell.length_b   1.000
_cell.length_c   1.000
_cell.angle_alpha   90.00
_cell.angle_beta   90.00
_cell.angle_gamma   90.00
#
_symmetry.space_group_name_H-M   'P 1'
#
loop_
_entity.id
_entity.type
_entity.pdbx_description
1 polymer ?
#
loop_
_entity_poly.entity_id
_entity_poly.type
_entity_poly.pdbx_seq_one_letter_code
_entity_poly.pdbx_strand_id
1 'polypeptide(L)'
;MEKDPIPQATSPLATWLSYLEHLHSKTIDLGLARVSEVAGQMDIAKPAPFVFTVAGTNGKGTTCRTLETILMAAGYKVGVYSSPHLVRYTERVRIQGAELPEAAHTASFAEIEAARGDISLTYFEYGTLSALWLFKQAQQDVVILEVGLGGRLDATNIVDADVAVVTSIALDHTDWLGPDRESIGREKAGIFRAGKPAVVGEPDMPLTIAEVASEKGALLQRRGVDWRYEVEGETWSFRDTAGALSHLPLPQVPLPNAATAVAALRASGLAVDDAILRAGIRDAMLPGRFQIISDAPRVILDVAHNPHAAAYLAGRLKTLAKTGRVLAVIGMLHDKDIAGTLANLAPEVDAWYCAPLEGPRGATAEQLVEHLRCGTVYSSVAQAWRAAMADAKVEDTVLVCGSFHTVAQVMEEIDAGRIGGE
;
A
#
# COMPACT_ATOMS: atom_id res chain seq x y z
N MET A 1 -28.48 -26.24 6.24
CA MET A 1 -27.11 -25.71 6.23
C MET A 1 -26.77 -25.35 7.66
N GLU A 2 -25.92 -26.14 8.28
CA GLU A 2 -25.36 -25.78 9.57
C GLU A 2 -24.52 -24.52 9.39
N LYS A 3 -24.80 -23.49 10.19
CA LYS A 3 -23.94 -22.29 10.22
C LYS A 3 -22.61 -22.72 10.83
N ASP A 4 -21.51 -22.32 10.20
CA ASP A 4 -20.19 -22.50 10.79
C ASP A 4 -20.18 -21.95 12.22
N PRO A 5 -19.56 -22.67 13.18
CA PRO A 5 -19.51 -22.20 14.55
C PRO A 5 -18.75 -20.87 14.63
N ILE A 6 -19.28 -19.93 15.43
CA ILE A 6 -18.63 -18.64 15.67
C ILE A 6 -17.30 -18.90 16.39
N PRO A 7 -16.15 -18.41 15.85
CA PRO A 7 -14.89 -18.52 16.56
C PRO A 7 -14.89 -17.78 17.90
N GLN A 8 -13.99 -18.15 18.78
CA GLN A 8 -13.79 -17.52 20.08
C GLN A 8 -12.44 -16.79 20.13
N ALA A 9 -12.22 -15.96 21.17
CA ALA A 9 -10.99 -15.23 21.35
C ALA A 9 -9.74 -16.14 21.34
N THR A 10 -9.89 -17.38 21.78
CA THR A 10 -8.83 -18.40 21.83
C THR A 10 -8.71 -19.24 20.56
N SER A 11 -9.62 -19.05 19.58
CA SER A 11 -9.54 -19.73 18.29
C SER A 11 -8.34 -19.24 17.49
N PRO A 12 -7.72 -20.12 16.65
CA PRO A 12 -6.61 -19.70 15.81
C PRO A 12 -6.99 -18.55 14.85
N LEU A 13 -6.02 -17.71 14.48
CA LEU A 13 -6.25 -16.61 13.54
C LEU A 13 -6.81 -17.13 12.20
N ALA A 14 -6.27 -18.23 11.67
CA ALA A 14 -6.75 -18.80 10.42
C ALA A 14 -8.24 -19.17 10.46
N THR A 15 -8.74 -19.65 11.60
CA THR A 15 -10.16 -19.94 11.81
C THR A 15 -11.01 -18.66 11.73
N TRP A 16 -10.56 -17.59 12.36
CA TRP A 16 -11.22 -16.29 12.28
C TRP A 16 -11.24 -15.75 10.84
N LEU A 17 -10.11 -15.80 10.15
CA LEU A 17 -10.02 -15.28 8.77
C LEU A 17 -10.95 -16.04 7.83
N SER A 18 -11.05 -17.36 7.96
CA SER A 18 -12.01 -18.16 7.20
C SER A 18 -13.46 -17.77 7.50
N TYR A 19 -13.79 -17.56 8.77
CA TYR A 19 -15.12 -17.09 9.19
C TYR A 19 -15.43 -15.71 8.59
N LEU A 20 -14.48 -14.75 8.62
CA LEU A 20 -14.68 -13.40 8.10
C LEU A 20 -14.91 -13.40 6.59
N GLU A 21 -14.28 -14.29 5.84
CA GLU A 21 -14.45 -14.40 4.39
C GLU A 21 -15.88 -14.77 3.98
N HIS A 22 -16.62 -15.47 4.83
CA HIS A 22 -17.95 -15.99 4.54
C HIS A 22 -19.07 -15.28 5.32
N LEU A 23 -18.74 -14.36 6.22
CA LEU A 23 -19.73 -13.71 7.08
C LEU A 23 -20.69 -12.82 6.29
N HIS A 24 -20.21 -12.04 5.34
CA HIS A 24 -20.99 -11.12 4.51
C HIS A 24 -21.27 -11.74 3.14
N SER A 25 -22.43 -11.45 2.55
CA SER A 25 -22.84 -11.99 1.25
C SER A 25 -21.99 -11.50 0.08
N LYS A 26 -21.31 -10.36 0.23
CA LYS A 26 -20.44 -9.75 -0.77
C LYS A 26 -19.02 -9.61 -0.24
N THR A 27 -18.03 -9.89 -1.07
CA THR A 27 -16.60 -9.65 -0.72
C THR A 27 -16.32 -8.17 -0.58
N ILE A 28 -16.85 -7.36 -1.50
CA ILE A 28 -16.76 -5.90 -1.47
C ILE A 28 -18.20 -5.35 -1.40
N ASP A 29 -18.44 -4.54 -0.38
CA ASP A 29 -19.70 -3.84 -0.20
C ASP A 29 -19.41 -2.45 0.35
N LEU A 30 -19.38 -1.47 -0.54
CA LEU A 30 -19.00 -0.11 -0.22
C LEU A 30 -20.19 0.65 0.39
N GLY A 31 -19.98 1.15 1.59
CA GLY A 31 -20.94 1.94 2.35
C GLY A 31 -20.48 2.03 3.80
N LEU A 32 -20.83 3.11 4.49
CA LEU A 32 -20.28 3.36 5.82
C LEU A 32 -21.26 3.06 6.96
N ALA A 33 -22.53 2.82 6.66
CA ALA A 33 -23.57 2.68 7.69
C ALA A 33 -23.29 1.53 8.67
N ARG A 34 -23.02 0.33 8.15
CA ARG A 34 -22.79 -0.87 8.98
C ARG A 34 -21.55 -0.72 9.85
N VAL A 35 -20.41 -0.34 9.24
CA VAL A 35 -19.14 -0.21 9.96
C VAL A 35 -19.14 0.94 10.95
N SER A 36 -19.82 2.05 10.61
CA SER A 36 -19.99 3.19 11.53
C SER A 36 -20.79 2.84 12.76
N GLU A 37 -21.85 2.06 12.60
CA GLU A 37 -22.70 1.63 13.72
C GLU A 37 -21.90 0.76 14.70
N VAL A 38 -21.15 -0.20 14.19
CA VAL A 38 -20.32 -1.06 15.05
C VAL A 38 -19.21 -0.27 15.72
N ALA A 39 -18.53 0.62 14.98
CA ALA A 39 -17.49 1.50 15.55
C ALA A 39 -18.03 2.41 16.66
N GLY A 40 -19.25 2.92 16.48
CA GLY A 40 -19.94 3.74 17.50
C GLY A 40 -20.21 2.97 18.78
N GLN A 41 -20.68 1.73 18.67
CA GLN A 41 -20.92 0.85 19.82
C GLN A 41 -19.63 0.49 20.56
N MET A 42 -18.52 0.36 19.85
CA MET A 42 -17.20 0.05 20.43
C MET A 42 -16.45 1.30 20.92
N ASP A 43 -16.90 2.49 20.55
CA ASP A 43 -16.23 3.76 20.82
C ASP A 43 -14.78 3.78 20.30
N ILE A 44 -14.59 3.42 19.05
CA ILE A 44 -13.27 3.33 18.40
C ILE A 44 -13.11 4.21 17.15
N ALA A 45 -14.09 5.06 16.85
CA ALA A 45 -14.05 5.94 15.68
C ALA A 45 -12.97 7.04 15.75
N LYS A 46 -12.43 7.28 16.94
CA LYS A 46 -11.26 8.15 17.14
C LYS A 46 -10.12 7.33 17.76
N PRO A 47 -9.32 6.65 16.92
CA PRO A 47 -8.33 5.68 17.41
C PRO A 47 -7.10 6.29 18.07
N ALA A 48 -6.84 7.59 17.86
CA ALA A 48 -5.71 8.33 18.43
C ALA A 48 -6.01 9.84 18.41
N PRO A 49 -5.26 10.66 19.15
CA PRO A 49 -5.38 12.12 19.13
C PRO A 49 -5.12 12.74 17.75
N PHE A 50 -4.24 12.13 16.94
CA PHE A 50 -3.92 12.59 15.60
C PHE A 50 -4.02 11.45 14.58
N VAL A 51 -4.69 11.72 13.45
CA VAL A 51 -4.91 10.71 12.40
C VAL A 51 -4.55 11.27 11.03
N PHE A 52 -3.68 10.52 10.32
CA PHE A 52 -3.49 10.66 8.87
C PHE A 52 -4.31 9.61 8.15
N THR A 53 -5.02 9.99 7.11
CA THR A 53 -5.65 9.05 6.17
C THR A 53 -5.05 9.22 4.79
N VAL A 54 -4.56 8.14 4.20
CA VAL A 54 -3.81 8.14 2.95
C VAL A 54 -4.55 7.32 1.89
N ALA A 55 -5.04 8.01 0.87
CA ALA A 55 -5.63 7.43 -0.33
C ALA A 55 -4.71 7.64 -1.54
N GLY A 56 -5.02 7.00 -2.64
CA GLY A 56 -4.27 7.13 -3.89
C GLY A 56 -4.33 5.84 -4.70
N THR A 57 -4.05 5.92 -5.98
CA THR A 57 -3.96 4.74 -6.85
C THR A 57 -2.70 3.94 -6.50
N ASN A 58 -1.55 4.60 -6.49
CA ASN A 58 -0.26 4.02 -6.14
C ASN A 58 0.46 4.91 -5.11
N GLY A 59 1.36 4.32 -4.34
CA GLY A 59 2.21 5.05 -3.41
C GLY A 59 1.67 5.20 -2.00
N LYS A 60 0.49 4.67 -1.69
CA LYS A 60 -0.09 4.73 -0.34
C LYS A 60 0.84 4.11 0.71
N GLY A 61 1.27 2.89 0.46
CA GLY A 61 2.09 2.13 1.41
C GLY A 61 3.42 2.78 1.73
N THR A 62 4.14 3.26 0.71
CA THR A 62 5.44 3.91 0.90
C THR A 62 5.30 5.32 1.51
N THR A 63 4.23 6.03 1.22
CA THR A 63 3.91 7.30 1.90
C THR A 63 3.63 7.06 3.38
N CYS A 64 2.80 6.07 3.71
CA CYS A 64 2.53 5.68 5.09
C CYS A 64 3.80 5.26 5.83
N ARG A 65 4.66 4.46 5.19
CA ARG A 65 5.92 3.99 5.79
C ARG A 65 6.87 5.15 6.07
N THR A 66 6.94 6.13 5.20
CA THR A 66 7.77 7.32 5.40
C THR A 66 7.27 8.13 6.60
N LEU A 67 5.96 8.36 6.68
CA LEU A 67 5.33 9.01 7.85
C LEU A 67 5.63 8.23 9.14
N GLU A 68 5.41 6.93 9.13
CA GLU A 68 5.65 6.06 10.27
C GLU A 68 7.10 6.15 10.75
N THR A 69 8.05 6.00 9.84
CA THR A 69 9.49 6.00 10.16
C THR A 69 9.92 7.31 10.78
N ILE A 70 9.51 8.44 10.21
CA ILE A 70 9.87 9.78 10.71
C ILE A 70 9.22 10.03 12.07
N LEU A 71 7.93 9.76 12.22
CA LEU A 71 7.19 10.04 13.45
C LEU A 71 7.67 9.16 14.63
N MET A 72 7.98 7.89 14.37
CA MET A 72 8.57 7.03 15.39
C MET A 72 9.93 7.55 15.85
N ALA A 73 10.79 7.94 14.91
CA ALA A 73 12.10 8.53 15.22
C ALA A 73 11.97 9.84 16.01
N ALA A 74 10.88 10.58 15.80
CA ALA A 74 10.58 11.81 16.54
C ALA A 74 10.00 11.56 17.95
N GLY A 75 9.79 10.29 18.32
CA GLY A 75 9.33 9.93 19.68
C GLY A 75 7.83 9.73 19.83
N TYR A 76 7.05 9.81 18.74
CA TYR A 76 5.62 9.52 18.79
C TYR A 76 5.35 8.03 18.86
N LYS A 77 4.29 7.65 19.54
CA LYS A 77 3.72 6.30 19.47
C LYS A 77 2.83 6.21 18.25
N VAL A 78 3.22 5.41 17.26
CA VAL A 78 2.59 5.38 15.93
C VAL A 78 1.97 4.03 15.64
N GLY A 79 0.69 4.03 15.29
CA GLY A 79 -0.01 2.87 14.75
C GLY A 79 -0.27 3.06 13.25
N VAL A 80 -0.12 1.99 12.48
CA VAL A 80 -0.36 1.99 11.02
C VAL A 80 -1.27 0.85 10.63
N TYR A 81 -2.33 1.17 9.91
CA TYR A 81 -3.19 0.20 9.23
C TYR A 81 -2.89 0.21 7.74
N SER A 82 -2.53 -0.94 7.19
CA SER A 82 -2.19 -1.10 5.77
C SER A 82 -2.82 -2.34 5.16
N SER A 83 -3.07 -2.30 3.88
CA SER A 83 -3.63 -3.42 3.11
C SER A 83 -3.26 -3.29 1.63
N PRO A 84 -3.19 -4.41 0.90
CA PRO A 84 -3.19 -5.79 1.38
C PRO A 84 -1.86 -6.17 2.05
N HIS A 85 -1.83 -7.33 2.71
CA HIS A 85 -0.58 -7.87 3.22
C HIS A 85 0.18 -8.67 2.14
N LEU A 86 1.47 -8.85 2.32
CA LEU A 86 2.28 -9.70 1.44
C LEU A 86 2.12 -11.19 1.81
N VAL A 87 2.59 -11.57 2.98
CA VAL A 87 2.66 -12.95 3.42
C VAL A 87 1.68 -13.24 4.56
N ARG A 88 1.67 -12.40 5.60
CA ARG A 88 0.91 -12.63 6.83
C ARG A 88 -0.16 -11.56 7.07
N TYR A 89 -1.33 -11.97 7.50
CA TYR A 89 -2.38 -11.03 7.91
C TYR A 89 -1.90 -10.03 8.97
N THR A 90 -1.04 -10.47 9.90
CA THR A 90 -0.52 -9.62 10.97
C THR A 90 0.26 -8.40 10.48
N GLU A 91 0.72 -8.39 9.23
CA GLU A 91 1.35 -7.22 8.60
C GLU A 91 0.41 -6.02 8.51
N ARG A 92 -0.91 -6.24 8.54
CA ARG A 92 -1.92 -5.19 8.32
C ARG A 92 -1.98 -4.16 9.45
N VAL A 93 -1.55 -4.53 10.65
CA VAL A 93 -1.53 -3.63 11.81
C VAL A 93 -0.12 -3.61 12.39
N ARG A 94 0.48 -2.44 12.41
CA ARG A 94 1.78 -2.22 13.06
C ARG A 94 1.61 -1.23 14.19
N ILE A 95 2.19 -1.54 15.34
CA ILE A 95 2.29 -0.64 16.49
C ILE A 95 3.76 -0.47 16.82
N GLN A 96 4.23 0.76 16.76
CA GLN A 96 5.65 1.07 16.94
C GLN A 96 6.56 0.25 16.01
N GLY A 97 6.17 0.15 14.74
CA GLY A 97 6.93 -0.53 13.68
C GLY A 97 6.88 -2.04 13.72
N ALA A 98 6.15 -2.64 14.66
CA ALA A 98 6.09 -4.08 14.85
C ALA A 98 4.70 -4.65 14.59
N GLU A 99 4.65 -5.85 14.00
CA GLU A 99 3.44 -6.65 13.94
C GLU A 99 3.04 -7.11 15.34
N LEU A 100 1.74 -7.25 15.57
CA LEU A 100 1.22 -7.80 16.81
C LEU A 100 1.14 -9.33 16.73
N PRO A 101 1.18 -10.04 17.89
CA PRO A 101 0.91 -11.46 17.91
C PRO A 101 -0.49 -11.79 17.37
N GLU A 102 -0.67 -12.97 16.81
CA GLU A 102 -1.98 -13.43 16.32
C GLU A 102 -3.07 -13.35 17.40
N ALA A 103 -2.71 -13.63 18.65
CA ALA A 103 -3.62 -13.56 19.80
C ALA A 103 -4.21 -12.17 20.03
N ALA A 104 -3.48 -11.10 19.70
CA ALA A 104 -4.01 -9.73 19.77
C ALA A 104 -5.11 -9.50 18.73
N HIS A 105 -4.92 -10.01 17.52
CA HIS A 105 -5.92 -9.95 16.45
C HIS A 105 -7.18 -10.76 16.80
N THR A 106 -7.02 -11.98 17.29
CA THR A 106 -8.17 -12.82 17.66
C THR A 106 -8.96 -12.24 18.83
N ALA A 107 -8.28 -11.62 19.79
CA ALA A 107 -8.93 -10.88 20.87
C ALA A 107 -9.78 -9.71 20.33
N SER A 108 -9.24 -8.95 19.38
CA SER A 108 -9.97 -7.84 18.74
C SER A 108 -11.19 -8.33 17.97
N PHE A 109 -11.06 -9.45 17.27
CA PHE A 109 -12.17 -10.04 16.52
C PHE A 109 -13.30 -10.50 17.43
N ALA A 110 -12.99 -11.06 18.59
CA ALA A 110 -13.98 -11.42 19.59
C ALA A 110 -14.77 -10.20 20.11
N GLU A 111 -14.09 -9.08 20.33
CA GLU A 111 -14.74 -7.82 20.74
C GLU A 111 -15.68 -7.29 19.66
N ILE A 112 -15.26 -7.35 18.39
CA ILE A 112 -16.10 -6.93 17.26
C ILE A 112 -17.33 -7.85 17.14
N GLU A 113 -17.13 -9.15 17.25
CA GLU A 113 -18.22 -10.13 17.19
C GLU A 113 -19.29 -9.85 18.25
N ALA A 114 -18.88 -9.54 19.46
CA ALA A 114 -19.78 -9.18 20.54
C ALA A 114 -20.53 -7.86 20.27
N ALA A 115 -19.87 -6.88 19.68
CA ALA A 115 -20.43 -5.56 19.45
C ALA A 115 -21.34 -5.48 18.23
N ARG A 116 -21.05 -6.25 17.16
CA ARG A 116 -21.79 -6.14 15.91
C ARG A 116 -23.24 -6.65 15.98
N GLY A 117 -23.57 -7.53 16.90
CA GLY A 117 -24.90 -8.14 16.99
C GLY A 117 -25.28 -8.83 15.67
N ASP A 118 -26.38 -8.37 15.05
CA ASP A 118 -26.87 -8.89 13.77
C ASP A 118 -26.30 -8.14 12.54
N ILE A 119 -25.43 -7.15 12.75
CA ILE A 119 -24.85 -6.37 11.66
C ILE A 119 -23.81 -7.24 10.95
N SER A 120 -24.01 -7.45 9.65
CA SER A 120 -23.06 -8.16 8.81
C SER A 120 -21.91 -7.24 8.40
N LEU A 121 -20.70 -7.76 8.39
CA LEU A 121 -19.48 -7.01 8.04
C LEU A 121 -18.69 -7.79 7.00
N THR A 122 -18.11 -7.08 6.02
CA THR A 122 -17.12 -7.64 5.10
C THR A 122 -15.82 -7.94 5.83
N TYR A 123 -14.98 -8.77 5.23
CA TYR A 123 -13.61 -9.04 5.71
C TYR A 123 -12.84 -7.75 6.00
N PHE A 124 -12.86 -6.80 5.05
CA PHE A 124 -12.15 -5.54 5.18
C PHE A 124 -12.74 -4.64 6.28
N GLU A 125 -14.06 -4.57 6.38
CA GLU A 125 -14.73 -3.81 7.45
C GLU A 125 -14.38 -4.36 8.83
N TYR A 126 -14.37 -5.67 8.95
CA TYR A 126 -14.00 -6.36 10.20
C TYR A 126 -12.53 -6.08 10.56
N GLY A 127 -11.64 -6.21 9.59
CA GLY A 127 -10.21 -5.90 9.78
C GLY A 127 -9.94 -4.45 10.14
N THR A 128 -10.69 -3.52 9.55
CA THR A 128 -10.58 -2.08 9.88
C THR A 128 -10.99 -1.82 11.32
N LEU A 129 -12.12 -2.36 11.77
CA LEU A 129 -12.55 -2.24 13.16
C LEU A 129 -11.54 -2.85 14.13
N SER A 130 -10.96 -4.00 13.77
CA SER A 130 -9.89 -4.64 14.54
C SER A 130 -8.69 -3.69 14.72
N ALA A 131 -8.24 -3.08 13.63
CA ALA A 131 -7.12 -2.13 13.67
C ALA A 131 -7.43 -0.94 14.60
N LEU A 132 -8.59 -0.33 14.46
CA LEU A 132 -8.99 0.80 15.29
C LEU A 132 -9.04 0.44 16.78
N TRP A 133 -9.59 -0.73 17.09
CA TRP A 133 -9.62 -1.23 18.48
C TRP A 133 -8.21 -1.45 19.04
N LEU A 134 -7.34 -2.09 18.26
CA LEU A 134 -5.96 -2.36 18.65
C LEU A 134 -5.19 -1.06 18.92
N PHE A 135 -5.34 -0.04 18.06
CA PHE A 135 -4.68 1.24 18.25
C PHE A 135 -5.16 1.94 19.52
N LYS A 136 -6.46 1.91 19.78
CA LYS A 136 -7.03 2.53 20.97
C LYS A 136 -6.57 1.83 22.24
N GLN A 137 -6.53 0.49 22.24
CA GLN A 137 -5.99 -0.27 23.38
C GLN A 137 -4.52 0.04 23.64
N ALA A 138 -3.72 0.23 22.59
CA ALA A 138 -2.30 0.55 22.71
C ALA A 138 -2.02 2.03 22.99
N GLN A 139 -3.03 2.88 23.03
CA GLN A 139 -2.92 4.32 23.34
C GLN A 139 -1.90 5.05 22.47
N GLN A 140 -2.04 4.93 21.15
CA GLN A 140 -1.14 5.59 20.20
C GLN A 140 -1.33 7.11 20.21
N ASP A 141 -0.24 7.86 19.92
CA ASP A 141 -0.29 9.31 19.73
C ASP A 141 -0.80 9.67 18.33
N VAL A 142 -0.36 8.90 17.33
CA VAL A 142 -0.66 9.10 15.93
C VAL A 142 -1.08 7.77 15.31
N VAL A 143 -2.12 7.80 14.49
CA VAL A 143 -2.55 6.67 13.67
C VAL A 143 -2.50 7.07 12.21
N ILE A 144 -1.97 6.19 11.38
CA ILE A 144 -1.90 6.34 9.93
C ILE A 144 -2.78 5.25 9.32
N LEU A 145 -3.83 5.66 8.60
CA LEU A 145 -4.78 4.77 7.95
C LEU A 145 -4.55 4.78 6.45
N GLU A 146 -4.14 3.64 5.90
CA GLU A 146 -4.10 3.44 4.46
C GLU A 146 -5.49 3.01 3.97
N VAL A 147 -6.06 3.76 3.02
CA VAL A 147 -7.33 3.44 2.39
C VAL A 147 -7.20 2.14 1.59
N GLY A 148 -8.19 1.25 1.70
CA GLY A 148 -8.18 0.01 0.95
C GLY A 148 -8.64 0.17 -0.50
N LEU A 149 -9.77 0.84 -0.70
CA LEU A 149 -10.36 1.04 -2.03
C LEU A 149 -11.04 2.40 -2.11
N GLY A 150 -10.63 3.23 -3.05
CA GLY A 150 -11.23 4.54 -3.30
C GLY A 150 -10.93 5.55 -2.21
N GLY A 151 -11.86 5.79 -1.35
CA GLY A 151 -11.77 6.69 -0.21
C GLY A 151 -13.12 7.00 0.41
N ARG A 152 -14.01 7.60 -0.35
CA ARG A 152 -15.31 8.09 0.15
C ARG A 152 -16.11 7.03 0.91
N LEU A 153 -16.21 5.82 0.39
CA LEU A 153 -16.98 4.71 0.96
C LEU A 153 -16.11 3.60 1.54
N ASP A 154 -14.82 3.83 1.68
CA ASP A 154 -13.91 2.88 2.31
C ASP A 154 -14.13 2.85 3.83
N ALA A 155 -14.02 1.68 4.43
CA ALA A 155 -14.26 1.52 5.87
C ALA A 155 -13.38 2.44 6.74
N THR A 156 -12.15 2.74 6.31
CA THR A 156 -11.27 3.67 7.02
C THR A 156 -11.84 5.09 7.12
N ASN A 157 -12.76 5.46 6.23
CA ASN A 157 -13.33 6.80 6.16
C ASN A 157 -14.41 7.09 7.21
N ILE A 158 -14.71 6.16 8.10
CA ILE A 158 -15.48 6.44 9.31
C ILE A 158 -14.71 7.29 10.32
N VAL A 159 -13.38 7.36 10.17
CA VAL A 159 -12.49 8.15 11.01
C VAL A 159 -12.27 9.52 10.38
N ASP A 160 -12.42 10.57 11.16
CA ASP A 160 -12.14 11.93 10.73
C ASP A 160 -10.63 12.19 10.78
N ALA A 161 -10.01 12.31 9.62
CA ALA A 161 -8.58 12.56 9.53
C ALA A 161 -8.22 14.01 9.91
N ASP A 162 -7.11 14.19 10.60
CA ASP A 162 -6.51 15.50 10.86
C ASP A 162 -5.70 15.99 9.65
N VAL A 163 -5.13 15.07 8.88
CA VAL A 163 -4.52 15.31 7.58
C VAL A 163 -4.96 14.20 6.62
N ALA A 164 -5.55 14.59 5.50
CA ALA A 164 -5.87 13.68 4.40
C ALA A 164 -4.81 13.80 3.31
N VAL A 165 -4.42 12.66 2.74
CA VAL A 165 -3.40 12.59 1.68
C VAL A 165 -3.95 11.80 0.50
N VAL A 166 -3.78 12.34 -0.72
CA VAL A 166 -4.01 11.62 -1.97
C VAL A 166 -2.68 11.56 -2.73
N THR A 167 -2.11 10.37 -2.85
CA THR A 167 -0.76 10.19 -3.39
C THR A 167 -0.68 10.34 -4.89
N SER A 168 -1.59 9.68 -5.61
CA SER A 168 -1.65 9.68 -7.08
C SER A 168 -3.05 9.33 -7.57
N ILE A 169 -3.34 9.70 -8.80
CA ILE A 169 -4.60 9.38 -9.49
C ILE A 169 -4.27 8.74 -10.83
N ALA A 170 -4.61 7.48 -10.98
CA ALA A 170 -4.51 6.75 -12.24
C ALA A 170 -5.67 5.76 -12.35
N LEU A 171 -5.85 5.17 -13.52
CA LEU A 171 -6.92 4.20 -13.74
C LEU A 171 -6.59 2.88 -13.03
N ASP A 172 -7.41 2.52 -12.07
CA ASP A 172 -7.43 1.22 -11.40
C ASP A 172 -8.80 1.06 -10.72
N HIS A 173 -9.24 -0.16 -10.51
CA HIS A 173 -10.54 -0.45 -9.90
C HIS A 173 -11.71 0.30 -10.57
N THR A 174 -11.70 0.40 -11.89
CA THR A 174 -12.66 1.22 -12.65
C THR A 174 -14.11 0.76 -12.50
N ASP A 175 -14.34 -0.52 -12.23
CA ASP A 175 -15.68 -1.07 -11.95
C ASP A 175 -16.29 -0.51 -10.65
N TRP A 176 -15.45 -0.06 -9.72
CA TRP A 176 -15.87 0.48 -8.41
C TRP A 176 -15.78 2.00 -8.34
N LEU A 177 -14.73 2.60 -8.93
CA LEU A 177 -14.37 4.00 -8.74
C LEU A 177 -14.77 4.87 -9.92
N GLY A 178 -15.16 4.27 -11.03
CA GLY A 178 -15.53 4.96 -12.26
C GLY A 178 -14.50 4.84 -13.37
N PRO A 179 -14.90 5.23 -14.61
CA PRO A 179 -14.13 4.94 -15.82
C PRO A 179 -12.99 5.91 -16.11
N ASP A 180 -12.88 7.02 -15.39
CA ASP A 180 -11.95 8.10 -15.68
C ASP A 180 -11.29 8.67 -14.42
N ARG A 181 -10.24 9.47 -14.63
CA ARG A 181 -9.49 10.10 -13.54
C ARG A 181 -10.32 11.09 -12.72
N GLU A 182 -11.31 11.74 -13.33
CA GLU A 182 -12.17 12.68 -12.63
C GLU A 182 -13.08 11.95 -11.63
N SER A 183 -13.68 10.84 -12.01
CA SER A 183 -14.50 10.03 -11.09
C SER A 183 -13.67 9.41 -9.98
N ILE A 184 -12.48 8.89 -10.30
CA ILE A 184 -11.54 8.33 -9.32
C ILE A 184 -11.08 9.41 -8.34
N GLY A 185 -10.76 10.59 -8.83
CA GLY A 185 -10.37 11.73 -8.00
C GLY A 185 -11.45 12.13 -7.01
N ARG A 186 -12.71 12.17 -7.43
CA ARG A 186 -13.85 12.46 -6.56
C ARG A 186 -14.00 11.44 -5.45
N GLU A 187 -13.85 10.15 -5.75
CA GLU A 187 -13.91 9.08 -4.75
C GLU A 187 -12.79 9.19 -3.73
N LYS A 188 -11.56 9.44 -4.17
CA LYS A 188 -10.41 9.55 -3.27
C LYS A 188 -10.48 10.81 -2.40
N ALA A 189 -10.93 11.93 -2.96
CA ALA A 189 -11.13 13.17 -2.22
C ALA A 189 -12.24 13.08 -1.14
N GLY A 190 -13.03 12.02 -1.15
CA GLY A 190 -14.04 11.77 -0.14
C GLY A 190 -13.50 11.64 1.29
N ILE A 191 -12.20 11.50 1.47
CA ILE A 191 -11.54 11.47 2.79
C ILE A 191 -11.26 12.87 3.37
N PHE A 192 -11.44 13.93 2.60
CA PHE A 192 -11.19 15.30 3.06
C PHE A 192 -12.16 15.72 4.16
N ARG A 193 -11.71 16.60 5.04
CA ARG A 193 -12.51 17.13 6.15
C ARG A 193 -12.42 18.65 6.21
N ALA A 194 -13.51 19.29 6.63
CA ALA A 194 -13.59 20.74 6.76
C ALA A 194 -12.51 21.29 7.70
N GLY A 195 -11.81 22.32 7.26
CA GLY A 195 -10.77 22.99 8.04
C GLY A 195 -9.49 22.18 8.25
N LYS A 196 -9.36 21.02 7.61
CA LYS A 196 -8.18 20.16 7.72
C LYS A 196 -7.38 20.14 6.43
N PRO A 197 -6.04 19.99 6.50
CA PRO A 197 -5.19 19.87 5.32
C PRO A 197 -5.57 18.66 4.46
N ALA A 198 -5.60 18.89 3.15
CA ALA A 198 -5.78 17.88 2.13
C ALA A 198 -4.56 17.94 1.19
N VAL A 199 -3.60 17.07 1.40
CA VAL A 199 -2.32 17.05 0.70
C VAL A 199 -2.43 16.17 -0.54
N VAL A 200 -2.14 16.73 -1.71
CA VAL A 200 -2.25 16.03 -2.99
C VAL A 200 -0.87 15.92 -3.64
N GLY A 201 -0.41 14.67 -3.82
CA GLY A 201 0.87 14.34 -4.45
C GLY A 201 0.79 14.15 -5.96
N GLU A 202 -0.41 14.10 -6.54
CA GLU A 202 -0.62 13.97 -7.98
C GLU A 202 -0.25 15.27 -8.69
N PRO A 203 0.75 15.27 -9.59
CA PRO A 203 1.15 16.51 -10.28
C PRO A 203 0.12 17.00 -11.30
N ASP A 204 -0.66 16.09 -11.89
CA ASP A 204 -1.75 16.38 -12.81
C ASP A 204 -3.08 16.08 -12.11
N MET A 205 -3.45 16.98 -11.20
CA MET A 205 -4.60 16.79 -10.33
C MET A 205 -5.91 16.96 -11.08
N PRO A 206 -6.83 15.96 -11.06
CA PRO A 206 -8.18 16.12 -11.59
C PRO A 206 -8.93 17.28 -10.92
N LEU A 207 -9.76 17.99 -11.70
CA LEU A 207 -10.56 19.11 -11.19
C LEU A 207 -11.52 18.69 -10.07
N THR A 208 -12.02 17.46 -10.09
CA THR A 208 -12.94 16.96 -9.07
C THR A 208 -12.34 16.98 -7.67
N ILE A 209 -11.03 16.85 -7.53
CA ILE A 209 -10.36 16.95 -6.23
C ILE A 209 -10.48 18.37 -5.67
N ALA A 210 -10.25 19.40 -6.50
CA ALA A 210 -10.43 20.80 -6.10
C ALA A 210 -11.90 21.11 -5.77
N GLU A 211 -12.82 20.58 -6.56
CA GLU A 211 -14.27 20.73 -6.32
C GLU A 211 -14.67 20.15 -4.96
N VAL A 212 -14.26 18.94 -4.65
CA VAL A 212 -14.57 18.29 -3.36
C VAL A 212 -13.92 19.05 -2.20
N ALA A 213 -12.67 19.50 -2.35
CA ALA A 213 -12.00 20.29 -1.32
C ALA A 213 -12.78 21.58 -1.04
N SER A 214 -13.26 22.27 -2.07
CA SER A 214 -14.09 23.47 -1.93
C SER A 214 -15.44 23.17 -1.28
N GLU A 215 -16.15 22.13 -1.73
CA GLU A 215 -17.44 21.70 -1.18
C GLU A 215 -17.35 21.39 0.32
N LYS A 216 -16.27 20.73 0.75
CA LYS A 216 -16.06 20.35 2.15
C LYS A 216 -15.39 21.41 3.00
N GLY A 217 -14.82 22.44 2.39
CA GLY A 217 -14.04 23.45 3.12
C GLY A 217 -12.68 22.91 3.59
N ALA A 218 -12.09 21.96 2.90
CA ALA A 218 -10.77 21.43 3.19
C ALA A 218 -9.66 22.40 2.74
N LEU A 219 -8.51 22.33 3.40
CA LEU A 219 -7.35 23.18 3.10
C LEU A 219 -6.46 22.45 2.08
N LEU A 220 -6.71 22.66 0.80
CA LEU A 220 -6.00 21.98 -0.28
C LEU A 220 -4.54 22.40 -0.34
N GLN A 221 -3.64 21.41 -0.34
CA GLN A 221 -2.19 21.56 -0.44
C GLN A 221 -1.71 20.78 -1.66
N ARG A 222 -1.61 21.47 -2.79
CA ARG A 222 -1.43 20.86 -4.10
C ARG A 222 0.03 20.85 -4.53
N ARG A 223 0.54 19.68 -4.92
CA ARG A 223 1.87 19.56 -5.52
C ARG A 223 2.00 20.41 -6.79
N GLY A 224 3.10 21.16 -6.89
CA GLY A 224 3.37 22.06 -8.00
C GLY A 224 2.78 23.45 -7.85
N VAL A 225 1.91 23.67 -6.85
CA VAL A 225 1.27 24.95 -6.54
C VAL A 225 1.63 25.38 -5.12
N ASP A 226 1.21 24.62 -4.11
CA ASP A 226 1.43 24.94 -2.69
C ASP A 226 2.74 24.37 -2.16
N TRP A 227 3.21 23.28 -2.74
CA TRP A 227 4.48 22.64 -2.42
C TRP A 227 5.09 21.99 -3.66
N ARG A 228 6.42 21.84 -3.64
CA ARG A 228 7.17 21.24 -4.75
C ARG A 228 8.49 20.67 -4.26
N TYR A 229 9.10 19.81 -5.07
CA TYR A 229 10.42 19.26 -4.82
C TYR A 229 11.24 19.20 -6.10
N GLU A 230 12.55 19.21 -5.96
CA GLU A 230 13.50 19.10 -7.08
C GLU A 230 14.67 18.20 -6.70
N VAL A 231 15.17 17.43 -7.66
CA VAL A 231 16.38 16.64 -7.50
C VAL A 231 17.57 17.50 -7.90
N GLU A 232 18.59 17.54 -7.05
CA GLU A 232 19.82 18.29 -7.26
C GLU A 232 21.03 17.36 -7.05
N GLY A 233 21.49 16.68 -8.11
CA GLY A 233 22.56 15.69 -8.01
C GLY A 233 22.16 14.48 -7.17
N GLU A 234 22.89 14.25 -6.07
CA GLU A 234 22.64 13.12 -5.15
C GLU A 234 21.74 13.50 -3.97
N THR A 235 21.19 14.71 -3.97
CA THR A 235 20.27 15.21 -2.95
C THR A 235 19.01 15.75 -3.62
N TRP A 236 18.04 16.16 -2.81
CA TRP A 236 16.84 16.82 -3.28
C TRP A 236 16.40 17.93 -2.31
N SER A 237 15.58 18.81 -2.79
CA SER A 237 15.03 19.91 -2.01
C SER A 237 13.52 19.87 -2.03
N PHE A 238 12.92 20.38 -0.95
CA PHE A 238 11.47 20.53 -0.78
C PHE A 238 11.17 21.99 -0.48
N ARG A 239 10.07 22.51 -1.02
CA ARG A 239 9.61 23.88 -0.76
C ARG A 239 8.10 23.90 -0.59
N ASP A 240 7.63 24.64 0.41
CA ASP A 240 6.22 25.01 0.58
C ASP A 240 6.10 26.49 0.98
N THR A 241 4.89 26.92 1.36
CA THR A 241 4.64 28.30 1.78
C THR A 241 5.36 28.70 3.07
N ALA A 242 5.74 27.73 3.89
CA ALA A 242 6.44 27.94 5.16
C ALA A 242 7.96 28.01 5.01
N GLY A 243 8.51 27.62 3.85
CA GLY A 243 9.95 27.66 3.61
C GLY A 243 10.47 26.48 2.81
N ALA A 244 11.79 26.33 2.79
CA ALA A 244 12.48 25.31 2.03
C ALA A 244 13.33 24.40 2.92
N LEU A 245 13.45 23.13 2.49
CA LEU A 245 14.39 22.15 3.02
C LEU A 245 15.37 21.79 1.91
N SER A 246 16.64 22.01 2.14
CA SER A 246 17.70 21.79 1.14
C SER A 246 18.55 20.58 1.50
N HIS A 247 19.19 19.98 0.47
CA HIS A 247 20.11 18.87 0.65
C HIS A 247 19.53 17.67 1.42
N LEU A 248 18.29 17.34 1.11
CA LEU A 248 17.65 16.15 1.68
C LEU A 248 18.29 14.89 1.09
N PRO A 249 18.45 13.81 1.89
CA PRO A 249 18.96 12.55 1.36
C PRO A 249 17.94 11.90 0.44
N LEU A 250 18.42 11.26 -0.64
CA LEU A 250 17.55 10.51 -1.53
C LEU A 250 16.94 9.32 -0.77
N PRO A 251 15.61 9.11 -0.86
CA PRO A 251 14.95 8.02 -0.18
C PRO A 251 15.16 6.68 -0.88
N GLN A 252 14.96 5.60 -0.14
CA GLN A 252 14.86 4.23 -0.69
C GLN A 252 13.47 3.99 -1.32
N VAL A 253 12.44 4.58 -0.75
CA VAL A 253 11.07 4.58 -1.31
C VAL A 253 11.01 5.53 -2.52
N PRO A 254 9.95 5.46 -3.36
CA PRO A 254 9.79 6.40 -4.45
C PRO A 254 9.82 7.86 -3.96
N LEU A 255 10.66 8.68 -4.60
CA LEU A 255 10.83 10.08 -4.21
C LEU A 255 9.52 10.88 -4.18
N PRO A 256 8.59 10.73 -5.16
CA PRO A 256 7.30 11.43 -5.10
C PRO A 256 6.53 11.11 -3.81
N ASN A 257 6.61 9.88 -3.31
CA ASN A 257 5.91 9.45 -2.10
C ASN A 257 6.59 9.96 -0.83
N ALA A 258 7.92 9.99 -0.80
CA ALA A 258 8.67 10.62 0.27
C ALA A 258 8.37 12.13 0.36
N ALA A 259 8.33 12.82 -0.78
CA ALA A 259 8.00 14.24 -0.85
C ALA A 259 6.56 14.51 -0.39
N THR A 260 5.61 13.68 -0.78
CA THR A 260 4.22 13.76 -0.32
C THR A 260 4.12 13.57 1.19
N ALA A 261 4.87 12.62 1.75
CA ALA A 261 4.95 12.41 3.19
C ALA A 261 5.51 13.65 3.92
N VAL A 262 6.56 14.27 3.39
CA VAL A 262 7.12 15.52 3.95
C VAL A 262 6.08 16.63 3.92
N ALA A 263 5.36 16.78 2.81
CA ALA A 263 4.29 17.77 2.70
C ALA A 263 3.19 17.53 3.77
N ALA A 264 2.80 16.28 3.97
CA ALA A 264 1.80 15.91 4.98
C ALA A 264 2.27 16.19 6.40
N LEU A 265 3.53 15.89 6.72
CA LEU A 265 4.12 16.18 8.02
C LEU A 265 4.15 17.66 8.31
N ARG A 266 4.59 18.47 7.35
CA ARG A 266 4.63 19.93 7.52
C ARG A 266 3.24 20.53 7.67
N ALA A 267 2.26 20.01 6.93
CA ALA A 267 0.86 20.41 7.08
C ALA A 267 0.26 20.01 8.43
N SER A 268 0.75 18.93 9.03
CA SER A 268 0.23 18.41 10.31
C SER A 268 0.53 19.32 11.51
N GLY A 269 1.59 20.08 11.45
CA GLY A 269 2.07 20.86 12.59
C GLY A 269 2.71 20.03 13.70
N LEU A 270 2.86 18.72 13.52
CA LEU A 270 3.55 17.86 14.48
C LEU A 270 5.04 18.22 14.53
N ALA A 271 5.60 18.30 15.74
CA ALA A 271 7.01 18.66 15.93
C ALA A 271 7.91 17.50 15.50
N VAL A 272 8.82 17.79 14.55
CA VAL A 272 9.84 16.87 14.08
C VAL A 272 11.11 17.67 13.84
N ASP A 273 12.21 17.31 14.53
CA ASP A 273 13.52 17.94 14.31
C ASP A 273 14.03 17.65 12.89
N ASP A 274 14.74 18.60 12.32
CA ASP A 274 15.29 18.51 10.98
C ASP A 274 16.20 17.28 10.78
N ALA A 275 17.07 16.99 11.73
CA ALA A 275 17.94 15.81 11.67
C ALA A 275 17.16 14.50 11.68
N ILE A 276 16.07 14.43 12.46
CA ILE A 276 15.18 13.27 12.54
C ILE A 276 14.41 13.11 11.23
N LEU A 277 13.91 14.20 10.67
CA LEU A 277 13.25 14.19 9.36
C LEU A 277 14.15 13.60 8.28
N ARG A 278 15.39 14.06 8.22
CA ARG A 278 16.39 13.62 7.24
C ARG A 278 16.72 12.14 7.39
N ALA A 279 16.96 11.70 8.62
CA ALA A 279 17.24 10.30 8.91
C ALA A 279 16.06 9.40 8.54
N GLY A 280 14.83 9.81 8.85
CA GLY A 280 13.62 9.06 8.52
C GLY A 280 13.38 8.96 7.00
N ILE A 281 13.63 10.01 6.25
CA ILE A 281 13.56 9.99 4.78
C ILE A 281 14.56 8.97 4.22
N ARG A 282 15.79 8.97 4.72
CA ARG A 282 16.84 8.04 4.28
C ARG A 282 16.52 6.59 4.62
N ASP A 283 15.98 6.35 5.79
CA ASP A 283 15.86 5.00 6.38
C ASP A 283 14.53 4.31 6.04
N ALA A 284 13.51 5.05 5.62
CA ALA A 284 12.22 4.47 5.29
C ALA A 284 12.34 3.45 4.16
N MET A 285 11.83 2.23 4.41
CA MET A 285 11.84 1.13 3.45
C MET A 285 10.61 0.27 3.67
N LEU A 286 10.00 -0.19 2.60
CA LEU A 286 8.82 -1.04 2.64
C LEU A 286 9.08 -2.32 1.83
N PRO A 287 8.90 -3.51 2.43
CA PRO A 287 9.04 -4.77 1.69
C PRO A 287 8.15 -4.81 0.44
N GLY A 288 8.71 -5.36 -0.65
CA GLY A 288 7.99 -5.47 -1.92
C GLY A 288 7.87 -4.18 -2.72
N ARG A 289 8.55 -3.10 -2.35
CA ARG A 289 8.59 -1.83 -3.12
C ARG A 289 10.03 -1.52 -3.48
N PHE A 290 10.39 -1.85 -4.70
CA PHE A 290 11.77 -1.78 -5.20
C PHE A 290 12.78 -2.31 -4.17
N GLN A 291 12.43 -3.41 -3.56
CA GLN A 291 13.23 -4.02 -2.50
C GLN A 291 14.37 -4.82 -3.12
N ILE A 292 15.60 -4.42 -2.89
CA ILE A 292 16.79 -5.14 -3.34
C ILE A 292 17.18 -6.12 -2.23
N ILE A 293 17.09 -7.42 -2.50
CA ILE A 293 17.34 -8.49 -1.52
C ILE A 293 18.64 -9.24 -1.78
N SER A 294 19.28 -9.01 -2.92
CA SER A 294 20.56 -9.61 -3.29
C SER A 294 21.26 -8.70 -4.30
N ASP A 295 22.57 -8.69 -4.31
CA ASP A 295 23.38 -7.85 -5.17
C ASP A 295 24.01 -8.59 -6.37
N ALA A 296 24.22 -9.92 -6.27
CA ALA A 296 24.89 -10.69 -7.34
C ALA A 296 24.34 -12.13 -7.40
N PRO A 297 23.36 -12.42 -8.27
CA PRO A 297 22.64 -11.45 -9.11
C PRO A 297 21.82 -10.50 -8.26
N ARG A 298 21.59 -9.29 -8.79
CA ARG A 298 20.67 -8.35 -8.13
C ARG A 298 19.27 -8.89 -8.22
N VAL A 299 18.56 -8.93 -7.09
CA VAL A 299 17.16 -9.34 -7.03
C VAL A 299 16.32 -8.20 -6.51
N ILE A 300 15.32 -7.80 -7.29
CA ILE A 300 14.40 -6.70 -6.97
C ILE A 300 12.99 -7.25 -6.87
N LEU A 301 12.33 -6.99 -5.74
CA LEU A 301 10.92 -7.31 -5.52
C LEU A 301 10.10 -6.03 -5.59
N ASP A 302 9.09 -6.01 -6.46
CA ASP A 302 8.18 -4.87 -6.60
C ASP A 302 6.76 -5.33 -6.94
N VAL A 303 5.78 -4.83 -6.18
CA VAL A 303 4.36 -5.22 -6.34
C VAL A 303 3.64 -4.47 -7.46
N ALA A 304 4.33 -3.73 -8.32
CA ALA A 304 3.72 -3.01 -9.43
C ALA A 304 2.80 -3.92 -10.24
N HIS A 305 1.56 -3.47 -10.48
CA HIS A 305 0.52 -4.27 -11.12
C HIS A 305 -0.43 -3.46 -12.01
N ASN A 306 -0.10 -2.21 -12.28
CA ASN A 306 -0.84 -1.36 -13.21
C ASN A 306 0.14 -0.54 -14.07
N PRO A 307 -0.33 0.06 -15.19
CA PRO A 307 0.57 0.79 -16.09
C PRO A 307 1.32 1.95 -15.44
N HIS A 308 0.67 2.70 -14.55
CA HIS A 308 1.26 3.83 -13.85
C HIS A 308 2.45 3.40 -12.96
N ALA A 309 2.26 2.36 -12.13
CA ALA A 309 3.32 1.80 -11.29
C ALA A 309 4.43 1.16 -12.13
N ALA A 310 4.07 0.48 -13.22
CA ALA A 310 5.03 -0.12 -14.14
C ALA A 310 5.91 0.92 -14.83
N ALA A 311 5.34 2.06 -15.23
CA ALA A 311 6.10 3.17 -15.81
C ALA A 311 7.13 3.73 -14.82
N TYR A 312 6.76 3.90 -13.56
CA TYR A 312 7.68 4.34 -12.52
C TYR A 312 8.79 3.30 -12.27
N LEU A 313 8.42 2.03 -12.19
CA LEU A 313 9.39 0.92 -12.02
C LEU A 313 10.37 0.87 -13.20
N ALA A 314 9.89 0.99 -14.43
CA ALA A 314 10.73 1.03 -15.63
C ALA A 314 11.72 2.21 -15.58
N GLY A 315 11.26 3.39 -15.15
CA GLY A 315 12.11 4.57 -14.97
C GLY A 315 13.25 4.32 -13.97
N ARG A 316 12.95 3.67 -12.84
CA ARG A 316 13.98 3.30 -11.86
C ARG A 316 14.97 2.25 -12.40
N LEU A 317 14.48 1.24 -13.11
CA LEU A 317 15.34 0.24 -13.76
C LEU A 317 16.28 0.87 -14.77
N LYS A 318 15.80 1.86 -15.53
CA LYS A 318 16.58 2.57 -16.54
C LYS A 318 17.75 3.36 -15.92
N THR A 319 17.56 3.95 -14.75
CA THR A 319 18.60 4.73 -14.05
C THR A 319 19.54 3.86 -13.22
N LEU A 320 19.18 2.60 -13.00
CA LEU A 320 19.99 1.67 -12.23
C LEU A 320 21.22 1.26 -13.04
N ALA A 321 22.40 1.28 -12.40
CA ALA A 321 23.61 0.77 -13.03
C ALA A 321 23.46 -0.73 -13.33
N LYS A 322 23.42 -1.09 -14.61
CA LYS A 322 23.27 -2.47 -15.08
C LYS A 322 24.45 -2.84 -15.95
N THR A 323 25.00 -4.02 -15.74
CA THR A 323 26.06 -4.60 -16.56
C THR A 323 25.59 -5.87 -17.30
N GLY A 324 24.48 -6.47 -16.87
CA GLY A 324 23.90 -7.68 -17.43
C GLY A 324 22.48 -7.49 -17.91
N ARG A 325 21.78 -8.64 -18.07
CA ARG A 325 20.39 -8.70 -18.52
C ARG A 325 19.42 -8.45 -17.36
N VAL A 326 18.19 -8.07 -17.69
CA VAL A 326 17.07 -8.04 -16.76
C VAL A 326 16.14 -9.21 -17.07
N LEU A 327 15.99 -10.13 -16.11
CA LEU A 327 15.12 -11.29 -16.18
C LEU A 327 13.91 -11.03 -15.27
N ALA A 328 12.70 -10.97 -15.87
CA ALA A 328 11.50 -10.66 -15.12
C ALA A 328 10.65 -11.90 -14.83
N VAL A 329 10.38 -12.14 -13.55
CA VAL A 329 9.40 -13.13 -13.09
C VAL A 329 8.10 -12.40 -12.86
N ILE A 330 7.04 -12.78 -13.58
CA ILE A 330 5.78 -12.04 -13.58
C ILE A 330 4.57 -12.97 -13.46
N GLY A 331 3.64 -12.58 -12.61
CA GLY A 331 2.29 -13.09 -12.51
C GLY A 331 1.36 -11.94 -12.23
N MET A 332 0.16 -11.95 -12.78
CA MET A 332 -0.81 -10.86 -12.67
C MET A 332 -2.22 -11.36 -12.43
N LEU A 333 -3.06 -10.49 -11.88
CA LEU A 333 -4.50 -10.70 -11.83
C LEU A 333 -5.12 -10.37 -13.19
N HIS A 334 -6.15 -11.12 -13.62
CA HIS A 334 -6.77 -10.96 -14.94
C HIS A 334 -7.57 -9.66 -15.07
N ASP A 335 -8.02 -9.07 -13.96
CA ASP A 335 -8.80 -7.84 -13.92
C ASP A 335 -7.94 -6.57 -13.99
N LYS A 336 -6.62 -6.72 -14.13
CA LYS A 336 -5.69 -5.61 -14.33
C LYS A 336 -5.46 -5.33 -15.81
N ASP A 337 -4.96 -4.14 -16.13
CA ASP A 337 -4.48 -3.80 -17.47
C ASP A 337 -3.13 -4.49 -17.73
N ILE A 338 -3.17 -5.73 -18.16
CA ILE A 338 -1.99 -6.56 -18.41
C ILE A 338 -1.16 -5.96 -19.56
N ALA A 339 -1.82 -5.65 -20.67
CA ALA A 339 -1.13 -5.11 -21.85
C ALA A 339 -0.37 -3.82 -21.55
N GLY A 340 -1.02 -2.86 -20.88
CA GLY A 340 -0.41 -1.59 -20.50
C GLY A 340 0.72 -1.73 -19.50
N THR A 341 0.56 -2.61 -18.52
CA THR A 341 1.60 -2.90 -17.51
C THR A 341 2.85 -3.48 -18.17
N LEU A 342 2.69 -4.51 -18.99
CA LEU A 342 3.81 -5.17 -19.69
C LEU A 342 4.47 -4.24 -20.70
N ALA A 343 3.70 -3.44 -21.44
CA ALA A 343 4.24 -2.48 -22.41
C ALA A 343 5.17 -1.45 -21.76
N ASN A 344 4.87 -0.99 -20.56
CA ASN A 344 5.73 -0.06 -19.83
C ASN A 344 7.04 -0.69 -19.34
N LEU A 345 7.03 -1.97 -19.01
CA LEU A 345 8.22 -2.70 -18.53
C LEU A 345 9.09 -3.27 -19.66
N ALA A 346 8.48 -3.60 -20.80
CA ALA A 346 9.15 -4.31 -21.89
C ALA A 346 10.47 -3.68 -22.36
N PRO A 347 10.61 -2.33 -22.48
CA PRO A 347 11.88 -1.73 -22.89
C PRO A 347 13.06 -2.04 -21.96
N GLU A 348 12.79 -2.36 -20.70
CA GLU A 348 13.81 -2.60 -19.67
C GLU A 348 14.04 -4.08 -19.36
N VAL A 349 13.27 -4.99 -19.98
CA VAL A 349 13.32 -6.43 -19.69
C VAL A 349 13.85 -7.21 -20.88
N ASP A 350 14.82 -8.08 -20.64
CA ASP A 350 15.46 -8.90 -21.68
C ASP A 350 14.83 -10.28 -21.82
N ALA A 351 14.32 -10.85 -20.74
CA ALA A 351 13.67 -12.18 -20.76
C ALA A 351 12.53 -12.23 -19.74
N TRP A 352 11.44 -12.90 -20.12
CA TRP A 352 10.22 -13.01 -19.31
C TRP A 352 9.98 -14.45 -18.87
N TYR A 353 9.74 -14.61 -17.57
CA TYR A 353 9.39 -15.85 -16.90
C TYR A 353 7.97 -15.72 -16.39
N CYS A 354 7.00 -16.19 -17.17
CA CYS A 354 5.57 -15.94 -16.93
C CYS A 354 4.95 -17.08 -16.14
N ALA A 355 4.23 -16.73 -15.09
CA ALA A 355 3.56 -17.68 -14.21
C ALA A 355 2.07 -17.36 -14.05
N PRO A 356 1.23 -18.39 -13.83
CA PRO A 356 -0.15 -18.18 -13.45
C PRO A 356 -0.25 -17.79 -11.99
N LEU A 357 -1.29 -17.05 -11.64
CA LEU A 357 -1.73 -16.89 -10.26
C LEU A 357 -2.95 -17.75 -9.99
N GLU A 358 -2.95 -18.44 -8.87
CA GLU A 358 -4.07 -19.26 -8.43
C GLU A 358 -5.26 -18.42 -7.99
N GLY A 359 -6.45 -19.04 -7.98
CA GLY A 359 -7.68 -18.38 -7.58
C GLY A 359 -8.45 -17.77 -8.75
N PRO A 360 -9.69 -17.30 -8.49
CA PRO A 360 -10.61 -16.86 -9.54
C PRO A 360 -10.16 -15.57 -10.26
N ARG A 361 -9.28 -14.78 -9.64
CA ARG A 361 -8.77 -13.54 -10.22
C ARG A 361 -7.43 -13.69 -10.93
N GLY A 362 -6.77 -14.84 -10.81
CA GLY A 362 -5.47 -15.06 -11.41
C GLY A 362 -5.53 -15.10 -12.94
N ALA A 363 -4.60 -14.40 -13.60
CA ALA A 363 -4.36 -14.59 -15.04
C ALA A 363 -3.53 -15.85 -15.24
N THR A 364 -3.69 -16.48 -16.41
CA THR A 364 -2.83 -17.59 -16.83
C THR A 364 -1.50 -17.06 -17.36
N ALA A 365 -0.46 -17.90 -17.36
CA ALA A 365 0.83 -17.52 -17.95
C ALA A 365 0.70 -17.23 -19.46
N GLU A 366 -0.15 -17.95 -20.16
CA GLU A 366 -0.45 -17.77 -21.59
C GLU A 366 -1.03 -16.39 -21.88
N GLN A 367 -1.91 -15.89 -21.00
CA GLN A 367 -2.48 -14.54 -21.13
C GLN A 367 -1.41 -13.44 -21.02
N LEU A 368 -0.34 -13.68 -20.25
CA LEU A 368 0.78 -12.75 -20.18
C LEU A 368 1.63 -12.80 -21.44
N VAL A 369 1.94 -13.99 -21.92
CA VAL A 369 2.80 -14.21 -23.11
C VAL A 369 2.21 -13.60 -24.38
N GLU A 370 0.89 -13.54 -24.49
CA GLU A 370 0.20 -12.92 -25.63
C GLU A 370 0.63 -11.46 -25.86
N HIS A 371 1.05 -10.76 -24.82
CA HIS A 371 1.47 -9.36 -24.88
C HIS A 371 3.00 -9.18 -24.96
N LEU A 372 3.74 -10.28 -25.06
CA LEU A 372 5.21 -10.28 -25.04
C LEU A 372 5.79 -10.88 -26.32
N ARG A 373 6.92 -10.34 -26.78
CA ARG A 373 7.62 -10.87 -27.96
C ARG A 373 8.36 -12.17 -27.67
N CYS A 374 8.87 -12.32 -26.43
CA CYS A 374 9.54 -13.54 -25.99
C CYS A 374 9.25 -13.75 -24.50
N GLY A 375 8.41 -14.71 -24.21
CA GLY A 375 8.08 -15.09 -22.85
C GLY A 375 8.03 -16.61 -22.76
N THR A 376 8.48 -17.16 -21.64
CA THR A 376 8.39 -18.58 -21.34
C THR A 376 7.33 -18.80 -20.28
N VAL A 377 6.49 -19.81 -20.52
CA VAL A 377 5.40 -20.19 -19.61
C VAL A 377 5.92 -21.21 -18.59
N TYR A 378 5.59 -20.96 -17.33
CA TYR A 378 5.86 -21.88 -16.23
C TYR A 378 4.55 -22.23 -15.53
N SER A 379 4.54 -23.33 -14.79
CA SER A 379 3.33 -23.83 -14.13
C SER A 379 3.03 -23.12 -12.79
N SER A 380 4.00 -22.43 -12.22
CA SER A 380 3.84 -21.69 -10.96
C SER A 380 4.86 -20.57 -10.85
N VAL A 381 4.60 -19.62 -9.98
CA VAL A 381 5.56 -18.56 -9.62
C VAL A 381 6.86 -19.14 -9.08
N ALA A 382 6.77 -20.17 -8.25
CA ALA A 382 7.96 -20.85 -7.70
C ALA A 382 8.85 -21.43 -8.80
N GLN A 383 8.26 -22.08 -9.81
CA GLN A 383 9.02 -22.62 -10.95
C GLN A 383 9.64 -21.52 -11.80
N ALA A 384 8.89 -20.47 -12.11
CA ALA A 384 9.40 -19.31 -12.84
C ALA A 384 10.59 -18.66 -12.12
N TRP A 385 10.47 -18.49 -10.83
CA TRP A 385 11.54 -17.96 -9.98
C TRP A 385 12.80 -18.82 -10.01
N ARG A 386 12.65 -20.12 -9.82
CA ARG A 386 13.79 -21.07 -9.87
C ARG A 386 14.47 -21.07 -11.22
N ALA A 387 13.71 -21.03 -12.30
CA ALA A 387 14.23 -20.96 -13.67
C ALA A 387 15.00 -19.66 -13.91
N ALA A 388 14.46 -18.53 -13.50
CA ALA A 388 15.13 -17.24 -13.62
C ALA A 388 16.45 -17.22 -12.84
N MET A 389 16.46 -17.71 -11.62
CA MET A 389 17.68 -17.77 -10.78
C MET A 389 18.71 -18.74 -11.35
N ALA A 390 18.28 -19.85 -11.97
CA ALA A 390 19.18 -20.78 -12.64
C ALA A 390 19.84 -20.17 -13.88
N ASP A 391 19.12 -19.33 -14.62
CA ASP A 391 19.60 -18.65 -15.82
C ASP A 391 20.41 -17.39 -15.53
N ALA A 392 20.20 -16.77 -14.37
CA ALA A 392 20.84 -15.52 -14.00
C ALA A 392 22.33 -15.70 -13.73
N LYS A 393 23.12 -14.79 -14.31
CA LYS A 393 24.56 -14.64 -14.00
C LYS A 393 24.72 -13.56 -12.93
N VAL A 394 25.92 -13.49 -12.35
CA VAL A 394 26.23 -12.53 -11.27
C VAL A 394 26.00 -11.07 -11.66
N GLU A 395 26.15 -10.72 -12.93
CA GLU A 395 25.92 -9.38 -13.49
C GLU A 395 24.46 -9.10 -13.83
N ASP A 396 23.60 -10.10 -13.80
CA ASP A 396 22.18 -9.95 -14.17
C ASP A 396 21.34 -9.40 -13.04
N THR A 397 20.17 -8.89 -13.39
CA THR A 397 19.13 -8.47 -12.46
C THR A 397 17.91 -9.35 -12.64
N VAL A 398 17.39 -9.92 -11.56
CA VAL A 398 16.11 -10.63 -11.53
C VAL A 398 15.07 -9.71 -10.93
N LEU A 399 14.06 -9.37 -11.70
CA LEU A 399 12.93 -8.53 -11.27
C LEU A 399 11.72 -9.42 -11.02
N VAL A 400 11.12 -9.33 -9.84
CA VAL A 400 9.87 -10.02 -9.49
C VAL A 400 8.78 -8.97 -9.36
N CYS A 401 7.72 -9.09 -10.17
CA CYS A 401 6.66 -8.08 -10.17
C CYS A 401 5.32 -8.62 -10.71
N GLY A 402 4.32 -7.74 -10.73
CA GLY A 402 3.01 -7.96 -11.34
C GLY A 402 1.86 -8.09 -10.36
N SER A 403 2.12 -8.47 -9.11
CA SER A 403 1.11 -8.62 -8.07
C SER A 403 1.76 -8.77 -6.70
N PHE A 404 1.02 -8.42 -5.64
CA PHE A 404 1.36 -8.81 -4.27
C PHE A 404 1.54 -10.33 -4.14
N HIS A 405 0.68 -11.11 -4.82
CA HIS A 405 0.75 -12.58 -4.79
C HIS A 405 2.06 -13.11 -5.38
N THR A 406 2.53 -12.53 -6.47
CA THR A 406 3.79 -12.93 -7.11
C THR A 406 4.97 -12.69 -6.20
N VAL A 407 5.06 -11.49 -5.63
CA VAL A 407 6.13 -11.12 -4.68
C VAL A 407 6.07 -11.99 -3.43
N ALA A 408 4.88 -12.20 -2.87
CA ALA A 408 4.70 -13.03 -1.68
C ALA A 408 5.19 -14.47 -1.90
N GLN A 409 4.83 -15.09 -3.02
CA GLN A 409 5.25 -16.46 -3.32
C GLN A 409 6.76 -16.58 -3.49
N VAL A 410 7.41 -15.58 -4.10
CA VAL A 410 8.86 -15.55 -4.19
C VAL A 410 9.51 -15.36 -2.81
N MET A 411 8.96 -14.50 -1.97
CA MET A 411 9.44 -14.34 -0.58
C MET A 411 9.38 -15.65 0.20
N GLU A 412 8.30 -16.39 0.08
CA GLU A 412 8.14 -17.72 0.71
C GLU A 412 9.18 -18.71 0.19
N GLU A 413 9.44 -18.73 -1.13
CA GLU A 413 10.48 -19.57 -1.72
C GLU A 413 11.88 -19.24 -1.20
N ILE A 414 12.18 -17.96 -1.04
CA ILE A 414 13.47 -17.51 -0.51
C ILE A 414 13.63 -17.93 0.95
N ASP A 415 12.59 -17.77 1.76
CA ASP A 415 12.62 -18.16 3.18
C ASP A 415 12.75 -19.68 3.34
N ALA A 416 12.06 -20.47 2.52
CA ALA A 416 12.17 -21.92 2.50
C ALA A 416 13.58 -22.38 2.08
N GLY A 417 14.21 -21.70 1.11
CA GLY A 417 15.57 -21.99 0.67
C GLY A 417 16.63 -21.69 1.71
N ARG A 418 16.42 -20.69 2.58
CA ARG A 418 17.32 -20.37 3.70
C ARG A 418 17.24 -21.41 4.83
N ILE A 419 16.08 -21.99 5.06
CA ILE A 419 15.87 -23.05 6.07
C ILE A 419 16.44 -24.38 5.61
N GLY A 420 16.49 -24.62 4.29
CA GLY A 420 17.03 -25.86 3.70
C GLY A 420 18.53 -25.83 3.40
N GLY A 421 19.23 -24.79 3.77
CA GLY A 421 20.65 -24.54 3.47
C GLY A 421 21.60 -24.62 4.68
N GLU A 422 21.23 -25.35 5.78
CA GLU A 422 22.14 -25.72 6.84
C GLU A 422 22.59 -27.18 6.70
#